data_7db845a6984d27806ffd35a2d8163ae6
#
_entry.id   7db845a6984d27806ffd35a2d8163ae6
#
_cell.length_a   1.000
_cell.length_b   1.000
_cell.length_c   1.000
_cell.angle_alpha   90.00
_cell.angle_beta   90.00
_cell.angle_gamma   90.00
#
_symmetry.space_group_name_H-M   'P 1'
#
loop_
_entity.id
_entity.type
_entity.pdbx_description
1 polymer ?
#
loop_
_entity_poly.entity_id
_entity_poly.type
_entity_poly.pdbx_seq_one_letter_code
_entity_poly.pdbx_strand_id
1 'polypeptide(L)'
;MANIMIGVLIFPDFQLLDAAGPISVFEIAARFAGTPPSIRVLAAAPGPVRSSSGVEMLARGLKAAGSISTLIVAGGEGVDAAAKCRTTLAFVRRLAKRGVRVASVCSGAYMLAEAGLLDGRRATTHWRRTRQFLSAFPKVKWEPDRIFVRDGDIWSSAGITAGIDLALAMASEDFGEEIAQQTARQLVLYHRRSGGQSQFSSLLELKAPSGRFGPLLTWAREHLDAPLTVEDLAEQAGMSSRHFTRAFIAETGSTPSKAIERLRIEVARQRVQASSEAIERVAELTGFRDAERMRRAFIRAFGQPPQSLRRAARAV
;
A
#
# COMPACT_ATOMS: atom_id res chain seq x y z
N MET A 1 -7.72 -12.08 -28.78
CA MET A 1 -7.28 -11.43 -27.53
C MET A 1 -5.93 -10.78 -27.77
N ALA A 2 -5.69 -9.56 -27.30
CA ALA A 2 -4.39 -8.91 -27.43
C ALA A 2 -3.33 -9.73 -26.66
N ASN A 3 -2.14 -9.88 -27.24
CA ASN A 3 -1.05 -10.60 -26.59
C ASN A 3 -0.51 -9.72 -25.44
N ILE A 4 -0.94 -9.99 -24.19
CA ILE A 4 -0.56 -9.22 -23.00
C ILE A 4 0.82 -9.68 -22.57
N MET A 5 1.85 -8.83 -22.79
CA MET A 5 3.21 -9.08 -22.37
C MET A 5 3.58 -8.14 -21.21
N ILE A 6 3.91 -8.69 -20.07
CA ILE A 6 4.29 -7.94 -18.86
C ILE A 6 5.79 -7.88 -18.74
N GLY A 7 6.36 -6.68 -18.72
CA GLY A 7 7.74 -6.44 -18.33
C GLY A 7 7.83 -6.09 -16.84
N VAL A 8 8.68 -6.75 -16.10
CA VAL A 8 8.97 -6.42 -14.68
C VAL A 8 10.41 -5.94 -14.58
N LEU A 9 10.58 -4.66 -14.31
CA LEU A 9 11.90 -4.02 -14.20
C LEU A 9 12.40 -4.11 -12.77
N ILE A 10 13.55 -4.76 -12.61
CA ILE A 10 14.27 -4.91 -11.35
C ILE A 10 15.70 -4.32 -11.44
N PHE A 11 16.31 -4.12 -10.30
CA PHE A 11 17.66 -3.56 -10.15
C PHE A 11 18.30 -4.12 -8.86
N PRO A 12 19.61 -4.02 -8.66
CA PRO A 12 20.25 -4.51 -7.43
C PRO A 12 19.57 -3.96 -6.17
N ASP A 13 19.40 -4.80 -5.17
CA ASP A 13 18.69 -4.53 -3.91
C ASP A 13 17.21 -4.13 -4.10
N PHE A 14 16.56 -4.65 -5.15
CA PHE A 14 15.11 -4.54 -5.30
C PHE A 14 14.39 -5.35 -4.20
N GLN A 15 13.19 -4.93 -3.85
CA GLN A 15 12.32 -5.68 -2.94
C GLN A 15 11.68 -6.86 -3.68
N LEU A 16 11.99 -8.08 -3.24
CA LEU A 16 11.60 -9.31 -3.94
C LEU A 16 10.08 -9.38 -4.19
N LEU A 17 9.25 -9.08 -3.18
CA LEU A 17 7.81 -9.16 -3.30
C LEU A 17 7.22 -8.11 -4.26
N ASP A 18 7.90 -6.98 -4.46
CA ASP A 18 7.48 -5.94 -5.42
C ASP A 18 7.53 -6.44 -6.88
N ALA A 19 8.37 -7.44 -7.14
CA ALA A 19 8.43 -8.13 -8.43
C ALA A 19 7.60 -9.42 -8.42
N ALA A 20 7.82 -10.31 -7.46
CA ALA A 20 7.20 -11.62 -7.39
C ALA A 20 5.67 -11.56 -7.21
N GLY A 21 5.16 -10.59 -6.45
CA GLY A 21 3.72 -10.41 -6.24
C GLY A 21 2.96 -10.18 -7.55
N PRO A 22 3.29 -9.12 -8.32
CA PRO A 22 2.68 -8.89 -9.63
C PRO A 22 2.91 -10.04 -10.63
N ILE A 23 4.09 -10.67 -10.64
CA ILE A 23 4.37 -11.84 -11.49
C ILE A 23 3.36 -12.95 -11.20
N SER A 24 3.15 -13.29 -9.92
CA SER A 24 2.22 -14.34 -9.52
C SER A 24 0.77 -14.02 -9.92
N VAL A 25 0.35 -12.75 -9.79
CA VAL A 25 -0.99 -12.33 -10.23
C VAL A 25 -1.18 -12.56 -11.72
N PHE A 26 -0.26 -12.06 -12.57
CA PHE A 26 -0.41 -12.18 -14.02
C PHE A 26 -0.23 -13.60 -14.52
N GLU A 27 0.62 -14.41 -13.88
CA GLU A 27 0.76 -15.82 -14.18
C GLU A 27 -0.54 -16.59 -13.93
N ILE A 28 -1.16 -16.40 -12.76
CA ILE A 28 -2.40 -17.07 -12.39
C ILE A 28 -3.57 -16.57 -13.24
N ALA A 29 -3.67 -15.24 -13.49
CA ALA A 29 -4.71 -14.67 -14.34
C ALA A 29 -4.64 -15.22 -15.78
N ALA A 30 -3.45 -15.30 -16.36
CA ALA A 30 -3.26 -15.89 -17.68
C ALA A 30 -3.68 -17.37 -17.72
N ARG A 31 -3.40 -18.14 -16.66
CA ARG A 31 -3.82 -19.53 -16.53
C ARG A 31 -5.35 -19.66 -16.52
N PHE A 32 -6.06 -18.84 -15.75
CA PHE A 32 -7.53 -18.81 -15.76
C PHE A 32 -8.11 -18.32 -17.08
N ALA A 33 -7.41 -17.43 -17.78
CA ALA A 33 -7.80 -16.98 -19.12
C ALA A 33 -7.51 -18.00 -20.22
N GLY A 34 -6.91 -19.15 -19.92
CA GLY A 34 -6.51 -20.16 -20.89
C GLY A 34 -5.41 -19.69 -21.87
N THR A 35 -4.61 -18.69 -21.46
CA THR A 35 -3.51 -18.14 -22.26
C THR A 35 -2.17 -18.40 -21.60
N PRO A 36 -1.06 -18.58 -22.37
CA PRO A 36 0.24 -18.73 -21.76
C PRO A 36 0.67 -17.43 -21.07
N PRO A 37 1.25 -17.50 -19.84
CA PRO A 37 1.77 -16.31 -19.17
C PRO A 37 2.94 -15.73 -19.97
N SER A 38 2.85 -14.45 -20.29
CA SER A 38 3.86 -13.71 -21.05
C SER A 38 4.52 -12.65 -20.17
N ILE A 39 5.50 -13.07 -19.36
CA ILE A 39 6.19 -12.23 -18.37
C ILE A 39 7.69 -12.20 -18.68
N ARG A 40 8.30 -11.02 -18.62
CA ARG A 40 9.75 -10.82 -18.76
C ARG A 40 10.29 -10.02 -17.58
N VAL A 41 11.23 -10.59 -16.87
CA VAL A 41 12.03 -9.85 -15.90
C VAL A 41 13.15 -9.12 -16.65
N LEU A 42 13.29 -7.82 -16.41
CA LEU A 42 14.16 -6.91 -17.11
C LEU A 42 15.09 -6.20 -16.12
N ALA A 43 16.34 -5.96 -16.54
CA ALA A 43 17.28 -5.12 -15.80
C ALA A 43 18.18 -4.34 -16.77
N ALA A 44 18.93 -3.37 -16.26
CA ALA A 44 19.88 -2.57 -17.07
C ALA A 44 20.87 -3.46 -17.83
N ALA A 45 21.35 -4.51 -17.20
CA ALA A 45 22.20 -5.57 -17.79
C ALA A 45 21.51 -6.94 -17.63
N PRO A 46 21.72 -7.88 -18.57
CA PRO A 46 21.22 -9.24 -18.43
C PRO A 46 22.01 -10.00 -17.37
N GLY A 47 21.38 -11.00 -16.75
CA GLY A 47 22.00 -11.87 -15.75
C GLY A 47 21.23 -11.92 -14.43
N PRO A 48 21.81 -12.54 -13.39
CA PRO A 48 21.23 -12.57 -12.05
C PRO A 48 21.27 -11.18 -11.43
N VAL A 49 20.14 -10.79 -10.84
CA VAL A 49 19.98 -9.53 -10.09
C VAL A 49 19.59 -9.88 -8.66
N ARG A 50 20.43 -9.50 -7.70
CA ARG A 50 20.24 -9.79 -6.29
C ARG A 50 19.21 -8.82 -5.67
N SER A 51 18.20 -9.37 -4.99
CA SER A 51 17.24 -8.60 -4.20
C SER A 51 17.82 -8.20 -2.84
N SER A 52 17.13 -7.32 -2.13
CA SER A 52 17.48 -6.94 -0.75
C SER A 52 17.45 -8.12 0.25
N SER A 53 16.71 -9.21 -0.07
CA SER A 53 16.71 -10.44 0.72
C SER A 53 17.85 -11.41 0.38
N GLY A 54 18.70 -11.08 -0.61
CA GLY A 54 19.78 -11.95 -1.08
C GLY A 54 19.36 -12.97 -2.16
N VAL A 55 18.05 -13.12 -2.43
CA VAL A 55 17.56 -13.98 -3.51
C VAL A 55 17.86 -13.33 -4.86
N GLU A 56 18.33 -14.12 -5.83
CA GLU A 56 18.60 -13.67 -7.17
C GLU A 56 17.48 -14.01 -8.15
N MET A 57 17.12 -13.05 -9.01
CA MET A 57 16.25 -13.26 -10.14
C MET A 57 17.01 -13.07 -11.46
N LEU A 58 16.87 -14.02 -12.37
CA LEU A 58 17.47 -13.90 -13.69
C LEU A 58 16.70 -12.87 -14.53
N ALA A 59 17.37 -11.82 -14.97
CA ALA A 59 16.79 -10.76 -15.78
C ALA A 59 17.36 -10.76 -17.21
N ARG A 60 16.53 -10.34 -18.17
CA ARG A 60 16.96 -9.99 -19.51
C ARG A 60 17.38 -8.52 -19.56
N GLY A 61 18.33 -8.19 -20.41
CA GLY A 61 18.69 -6.79 -20.66
C GLY A 61 17.55 -6.00 -21.34
N LEU A 62 17.51 -4.69 -21.15
CA LEU A 62 16.46 -3.81 -21.67
C LEU A 62 16.25 -3.89 -23.19
N LYS A 63 17.30 -4.21 -23.95
CA LYS A 63 17.20 -4.40 -25.42
C LYS A 63 16.38 -5.63 -25.81
N ALA A 64 16.31 -6.62 -24.93
CA ALA A 64 15.53 -7.87 -25.13
C ALA A 64 14.10 -7.79 -24.58
N ALA A 65 13.62 -6.61 -24.23
CA ALA A 65 12.25 -6.41 -23.73
C ALA A 65 11.18 -6.84 -24.73
N GLY A 66 11.40 -6.65 -26.03
CA GLY A 66 10.42 -6.92 -27.09
C GLY A 66 9.20 -5.99 -26.98
N SER A 67 8.06 -6.46 -27.47
CA SER A 67 6.81 -5.71 -27.44
C SER A 67 6.07 -5.97 -26.15
N ILE A 68 6.36 -5.22 -25.09
CA ILE A 68 5.60 -5.25 -23.83
C ILE A 68 4.42 -4.31 -23.88
N SER A 69 3.28 -4.72 -23.32
CA SER A 69 2.06 -3.93 -23.18
C SER A 69 2.00 -3.21 -21.85
N THR A 70 2.65 -3.76 -20.82
CA THR A 70 2.71 -3.22 -19.47
C THR A 70 4.12 -3.34 -18.90
N LEU A 71 4.66 -2.25 -18.34
CA LEU A 71 5.90 -2.25 -17.58
C LEU A 71 5.57 -2.03 -16.10
N ILE A 72 6.06 -2.91 -15.23
CA ILE A 72 6.00 -2.77 -13.78
C ILE A 72 7.41 -2.52 -13.26
N VAL A 73 7.62 -1.42 -12.56
CA VAL A 73 8.91 -1.04 -11.96
C VAL A 73 8.87 -1.39 -10.48
N ALA A 74 9.68 -2.35 -10.06
CA ALA A 74 9.81 -2.72 -8.65
C ALA A 74 10.41 -1.58 -7.81
N GLY A 75 10.17 -1.60 -6.50
CA GLY A 75 10.89 -0.77 -5.55
C GLY A 75 12.00 -1.55 -4.85
N GLY A 76 12.58 -0.96 -3.83
CA GLY A 76 13.63 -1.55 -3.02
C GLY A 76 14.63 -0.52 -2.52
N GLU A 77 15.59 -0.96 -1.71
CA GLU A 77 16.62 -0.09 -1.14
C GLU A 77 17.58 0.47 -2.22
N GLY A 78 17.79 -0.27 -3.31
CA GLY A 78 18.63 0.15 -4.43
C GLY A 78 18.03 1.19 -5.36
N VAL A 79 16.81 1.68 -5.09
CA VAL A 79 16.09 2.59 -6.00
C VAL A 79 16.81 3.90 -6.27
N ASP A 80 17.52 4.45 -5.28
CA ASP A 80 18.23 5.73 -5.43
C ASP A 80 19.41 5.61 -6.44
N ALA A 81 20.05 4.45 -6.50
CA ALA A 81 21.08 4.16 -7.51
C ALA A 81 20.45 3.86 -8.89
N ALA A 82 19.38 3.06 -8.92
CA ALA A 82 18.66 2.72 -10.13
C ALA A 82 18.06 3.95 -10.83
N ALA A 83 17.55 4.91 -10.07
CA ALA A 83 17.00 6.18 -10.57
C ALA A 83 18.04 7.13 -11.18
N LYS A 84 19.34 6.88 -10.97
CA LYS A 84 20.44 7.59 -11.64
C LYS A 84 20.87 6.94 -12.95
N CYS A 85 20.39 5.73 -13.24
CA CYS A 85 20.74 4.99 -14.45
C CYS A 85 20.04 5.58 -15.69
N ARG A 86 20.77 6.39 -16.46
CA ARG A 86 20.25 7.07 -17.67
C ARG A 86 19.64 6.10 -18.68
N THR A 87 20.25 4.94 -18.87
CA THR A 87 19.76 3.90 -19.80
C THR A 87 18.40 3.37 -19.38
N THR A 88 18.22 3.09 -18.09
CA THR A 88 16.95 2.61 -17.53
C THR A 88 15.86 3.68 -17.61
N LEU A 89 16.17 4.92 -17.24
CA LEU A 89 15.21 6.02 -17.35
C LEU A 89 14.81 6.30 -18.80
N ALA A 90 15.76 6.27 -19.74
CA ALA A 90 15.47 6.43 -21.16
C ALA A 90 14.55 5.30 -21.70
N PHE A 91 14.77 4.07 -21.21
CA PHE A 91 13.93 2.91 -21.55
C PHE A 91 12.49 3.13 -21.05
N VAL A 92 12.29 3.51 -19.78
CA VAL A 92 10.98 3.77 -19.17
C VAL A 92 10.27 4.90 -19.94
N ARG A 93 10.94 6.02 -20.18
CA ARG A 93 10.38 7.15 -20.97
C ARG A 93 9.94 6.72 -22.37
N ARG A 94 10.77 5.92 -23.05
CA ARG A 94 10.47 5.44 -24.40
C ARG A 94 9.22 4.58 -24.43
N LEU A 95 9.03 3.70 -23.45
CA LEU A 95 7.82 2.86 -23.37
C LEU A 95 6.58 3.69 -23.10
N ALA A 96 6.64 4.62 -22.15
CA ALA A 96 5.53 5.52 -21.86
C ALA A 96 5.12 6.36 -23.08
N LYS A 97 6.10 6.91 -23.85
CA LYS A 97 5.83 7.62 -25.10
C LYS A 97 5.18 6.75 -26.20
N ARG A 98 5.33 5.45 -26.12
CA ARG A 98 4.69 4.49 -27.06
C ARG A 98 3.32 4.02 -26.58
N GLY A 99 2.77 4.61 -25.52
CA GLY A 99 1.47 4.24 -24.96
C GLY A 99 1.49 2.92 -24.17
N VAL A 100 2.67 2.44 -23.76
CA VAL A 100 2.76 1.28 -22.86
C VAL A 100 2.29 1.70 -21.47
N ARG A 101 1.40 0.91 -20.86
CA ARG A 101 0.99 1.11 -19.48
C ARG A 101 2.22 0.94 -18.55
N VAL A 102 2.51 1.95 -17.76
CA VAL A 102 3.68 1.94 -16.85
C VAL A 102 3.20 2.01 -15.40
N ALA A 103 3.63 1.03 -14.63
CA ALA A 103 3.29 0.93 -13.21
C ALA A 103 4.53 0.95 -12.34
N SER A 104 4.40 1.46 -11.13
CA SER A 104 5.42 1.37 -10.09
C SER A 104 4.88 0.71 -8.84
N VAL A 105 5.72 -0.08 -8.21
CA VAL A 105 5.45 -0.70 -6.90
C VAL A 105 6.40 -0.08 -5.88
N CYS A 106 5.90 0.30 -4.71
CA CYS A 106 6.71 0.82 -3.61
C CYS A 106 7.52 2.07 -4.01
N SER A 107 8.81 2.07 -3.69
CA SER A 107 9.74 3.13 -4.05
C SER A 107 10.06 3.20 -5.56
N GLY A 108 9.59 2.25 -6.39
CA GLY A 108 9.69 2.33 -7.85
C GLY A 108 9.07 3.60 -8.45
N ALA A 109 8.14 4.24 -7.74
CA ALA A 109 7.60 5.57 -8.08
C ALA A 109 8.70 6.64 -8.20
N TYR A 110 9.82 6.50 -7.49
CA TYR A 110 10.97 7.40 -7.61
C TYR A 110 11.55 7.37 -9.02
N MET A 111 11.70 6.19 -9.61
CA MET A 111 12.18 6.06 -11.00
C MET A 111 11.22 6.68 -12.00
N LEU A 112 9.89 6.57 -11.79
CA LEU A 112 8.91 7.21 -12.66
C LEU A 112 8.95 8.74 -12.52
N ALA A 113 9.15 9.26 -11.29
CA ALA A 113 9.29 10.69 -11.05
C ALA A 113 10.57 11.24 -11.70
N GLU A 114 11.72 10.57 -11.54
CA GLU A 114 12.98 10.93 -12.21
C GLU A 114 12.89 10.82 -13.75
N ALA A 115 12.03 9.94 -14.24
CA ALA A 115 11.71 9.89 -15.65
C ALA A 115 10.79 11.04 -16.10
N GLY A 116 10.28 11.88 -15.20
CA GLY A 116 9.34 12.97 -15.49
C GLY A 116 7.93 12.49 -15.85
N LEU A 117 7.60 11.23 -15.56
CA LEU A 117 6.30 10.64 -15.90
C LEU A 117 5.20 10.97 -14.88
N LEU A 118 5.56 11.47 -13.70
CA LEU A 118 4.62 11.80 -12.63
C LEU A 118 4.31 13.29 -12.51
N ASP A 119 4.99 14.17 -13.25
CA ASP A 119 4.77 15.62 -13.20
C ASP A 119 3.31 15.96 -13.52
N GLY A 120 2.62 16.65 -12.60
CA GLY A 120 1.20 17.00 -12.70
C GLY A 120 0.20 15.86 -12.50
N ARG A 121 0.66 14.63 -12.32
CA ARG A 121 -0.17 13.43 -12.16
C ARG A 121 -0.36 13.06 -10.70
N ARG A 122 -1.44 12.33 -10.44
CA ARG A 122 -1.70 11.68 -9.15
C ARG A 122 -0.83 10.42 -9.03
N ALA A 123 -0.21 10.22 -7.87
CA ALA A 123 0.61 9.03 -7.61
C ALA A 123 0.67 8.72 -6.11
N THR A 124 1.02 7.48 -5.80
CA THR A 124 1.36 7.04 -4.45
C THR A 124 2.71 6.34 -4.43
N THR A 125 3.26 6.16 -3.24
CA THR A 125 4.51 5.44 -2.99
C THR A 125 4.47 4.81 -1.61
N HIS A 126 5.49 4.06 -1.23
CA HIS A 126 5.59 3.48 0.10
C HIS A 126 5.65 4.55 1.20
N TRP A 127 4.86 4.40 2.26
CA TRP A 127 4.71 5.37 3.34
C TRP A 127 6.04 5.85 3.96
N ARG A 128 7.05 4.98 4.12
CA ARG A 128 8.36 5.33 4.65
C ARG A 128 9.12 6.36 3.80
N ARG A 129 8.88 6.38 2.50
CA ARG A 129 9.55 7.29 1.54
C ARG A 129 8.71 8.52 1.20
N THR A 130 7.45 8.59 1.63
CA THR A 130 6.50 9.65 1.25
C THR A 130 7.04 11.04 1.53
N ARG A 131 7.58 11.29 2.74
CA ARG A 131 8.12 12.61 3.11
C ARG A 131 9.26 13.05 2.18
N GLN A 132 10.18 12.14 1.88
CA GLN A 132 11.29 12.38 0.96
C GLN A 132 10.79 12.69 -0.45
N PHE A 133 9.79 11.95 -0.94
CA PHE A 133 9.27 12.12 -2.30
C PHE A 133 8.46 13.39 -2.46
N LEU A 134 7.65 13.77 -1.48
CA LEU A 134 6.94 15.04 -1.45
C LEU A 134 7.90 16.23 -1.61
N SER A 135 9.03 16.19 -0.93
CA SER A 135 10.05 17.24 -1.00
C SER A 135 10.82 17.24 -2.33
N ALA A 136 11.19 16.04 -2.84
CA ALA A 136 11.99 15.92 -4.06
C ALA A 136 11.18 16.20 -5.35
N PHE A 137 9.88 15.87 -5.36
CA PHE A 137 9.03 15.99 -6.56
C PHE A 137 7.75 16.80 -6.28
N PRO A 138 7.86 18.11 -6.08
CA PRO A 138 6.73 18.96 -5.71
C PRO A 138 5.67 19.13 -6.81
N LYS A 139 5.98 18.76 -8.05
CA LYS A 139 5.01 18.79 -9.17
C LYS A 139 4.08 17.58 -9.18
N VAL A 140 4.38 16.52 -8.43
CA VAL A 140 3.56 15.32 -8.36
C VAL A 140 2.42 15.53 -7.36
N LYS A 141 1.22 15.14 -7.74
CA LYS A 141 0.04 15.17 -6.85
C LYS A 141 0.02 13.89 -6.01
N TRP A 142 0.82 13.86 -4.96
CA TRP A 142 0.96 12.69 -4.10
C TRP A 142 -0.31 12.40 -3.31
N GLU A 143 -0.75 11.14 -3.36
CA GLU A 143 -1.81 10.59 -2.53
C GLU A 143 -1.22 9.53 -1.57
N PRO A 144 -0.57 9.95 -0.48
CA PRO A 144 0.27 9.08 0.36
C PRO A 144 -0.51 7.99 1.09
N ASP A 145 -1.82 8.14 1.23
CA ASP A 145 -2.67 7.16 1.92
C ASP A 145 -3.27 6.11 0.99
N ARG A 146 -3.15 6.24 -0.32
CA ARG A 146 -3.71 5.27 -1.25
C ARG A 146 -2.88 4.00 -1.34
N ILE A 147 -3.52 2.83 -1.37
CA ILE A 147 -2.90 1.53 -1.66
C ILE A 147 -2.32 1.53 -3.07
N PHE A 148 -3.11 2.00 -4.03
CA PHE A 148 -2.65 2.29 -5.39
C PHE A 148 -3.42 3.47 -5.98
N VAL A 149 -2.84 4.09 -6.99
CA VAL A 149 -3.40 5.19 -7.77
C VAL A 149 -3.25 4.88 -9.25
N ARG A 150 -4.30 5.16 -10.01
CA ARG A 150 -4.29 5.18 -11.47
C ARG A 150 -4.45 6.62 -11.95
N ASP A 151 -3.62 7.02 -12.89
CA ASP A 151 -3.75 8.30 -13.61
C ASP A 151 -3.44 8.05 -15.10
N GLY A 152 -4.47 7.75 -15.88
CA GLY A 152 -4.35 7.32 -17.27
C GLY A 152 -3.58 6.00 -17.38
N ASP A 153 -2.50 6.00 -18.18
CA ASP A 153 -1.63 4.83 -18.39
C ASP A 153 -0.52 4.70 -17.32
N ILE A 154 -0.46 5.64 -16.37
CA ILE A 154 0.50 5.62 -15.27
C ILE A 154 -0.18 5.14 -14.00
N TRP A 155 0.38 4.09 -13.40
CA TRP A 155 -0.12 3.48 -12.17
C TRP A 155 0.96 3.47 -11.10
N SER A 156 0.58 3.56 -9.85
CA SER A 156 1.53 3.50 -8.73
C SER A 156 0.91 2.84 -7.51
N SER A 157 1.68 2.09 -6.74
CA SER A 157 1.21 1.46 -5.51
C SER A 157 2.15 1.66 -4.33
N ALA A 158 1.58 1.47 -3.15
CA ALA A 158 2.29 1.55 -1.87
C ALA A 158 3.42 0.52 -1.69
N GLY A 159 3.39 -0.55 -2.48
CA GLY A 159 4.42 -1.58 -2.45
C GLY A 159 4.14 -2.75 -1.52
N ILE A 160 5.07 -3.70 -1.54
CA ILE A 160 4.96 -4.98 -0.87
C ILE A 160 3.65 -5.66 -1.31
N THR A 161 2.74 -5.95 -0.38
CA THR A 161 1.46 -6.59 -0.72
C THR A 161 0.52 -5.68 -1.54
N ALA A 162 0.66 -4.36 -1.48
CA ALA A 162 -0.13 -3.43 -2.32
C ALA A 162 0.23 -3.52 -3.82
N GLY A 163 1.41 -4.05 -4.15
CA GLY A 163 1.76 -4.41 -5.52
C GLY A 163 0.87 -5.51 -6.11
N ILE A 164 0.37 -6.41 -5.25
CA ILE A 164 -0.57 -7.45 -5.63
C ILE A 164 -1.95 -6.84 -5.90
N ASP A 165 -2.43 -5.89 -5.07
CA ASP A 165 -3.71 -5.19 -5.32
C ASP A 165 -3.67 -4.39 -6.63
N LEU A 166 -2.55 -3.72 -6.89
CA LEU A 166 -2.32 -3.03 -8.16
C LEU A 166 -2.42 -4.01 -9.34
N ALA A 167 -1.70 -5.15 -9.25
CA ALA A 167 -1.68 -6.15 -10.30
C ALA A 167 -3.06 -6.82 -10.51
N LEU A 168 -3.82 -7.07 -9.45
CA LEU A 168 -5.20 -7.56 -9.54
C LEU A 168 -6.12 -6.55 -10.24
N ALA A 169 -5.99 -5.26 -9.94
CA ALA A 169 -6.75 -4.21 -10.63
C ALA A 169 -6.39 -4.13 -12.12
N MET A 170 -5.11 -4.30 -12.47
CA MET A 170 -4.66 -4.35 -13.86
C MET A 170 -5.14 -5.63 -14.56
N ALA A 171 -5.10 -6.77 -13.87
CA ALA A 171 -5.61 -8.04 -14.40
C ALA A 171 -7.12 -8.00 -14.66
N SER A 172 -7.88 -7.28 -13.80
CA SER A 172 -9.31 -7.04 -14.04
C SER A 172 -9.56 -6.27 -15.34
N GLU A 173 -8.72 -5.29 -15.69
CA GLU A 173 -8.82 -4.60 -16.99
C GLU A 173 -8.41 -5.49 -18.18
N ASP A 174 -7.37 -6.30 -17.99
CA ASP A 174 -6.76 -7.08 -19.06
C ASP A 174 -7.53 -8.38 -19.37
N PHE A 175 -8.09 -9.03 -18.35
CA PHE A 175 -8.72 -10.36 -18.44
C PHE A 175 -10.18 -10.36 -17.99
N GLY A 176 -10.68 -9.26 -17.43
CA GLY A 176 -12.02 -9.15 -16.88
C GLY A 176 -12.09 -9.43 -15.38
N GLU A 177 -13.16 -8.91 -14.77
CA GLU A 177 -13.37 -8.93 -13.31
C GLU A 177 -13.46 -10.36 -12.74
N GLU A 178 -14.10 -11.28 -13.47
CA GLU A 178 -14.26 -12.67 -13.03
C GLU A 178 -12.91 -13.39 -12.87
N ILE A 179 -12.02 -13.26 -13.86
CA ILE A 179 -10.67 -13.83 -13.79
C ILE A 179 -9.85 -13.20 -12.67
N ALA A 180 -9.98 -11.89 -12.47
CA ALA A 180 -9.30 -11.21 -11.35
C ALA A 180 -9.79 -11.71 -9.98
N GLN A 181 -11.09 -11.99 -9.83
CA GLN A 181 -11.66 -12.59 -8.63
C GLN A 181 -11.16 -14.02 -8.40
N GLN A 182 -11.14 -14.86 -9.43
CA GLN A 182 -10.60 -16.21 -9.35
C GLN A 182 -9.12 -16.19 -8.99
N THR A 183 -8.37 -15.25 -9.57
CA THR A 183 -6.94 -15.03 -9.26
C THR A 183 -6.75 -14.64 -7.80
N ALA A 184 -7.55 -13.70 -7.26
CA ALA A 184 -7.49 -13.30 -5.88
C ALA A 184 -7.82 -14.45 -4.91
N ARG A 185 -8.83 -15.28 -5.24
CA ARG A 185 -9.15 -16.50 -4.46
C ARG A 185 -8.01 -17.49 -4.45
N GLN A 186 -7.38 -17.73 -5.60
CA GLN A 186 -6.22 -18.63 -5.71
C GLN A 186 -5.02 -18.15 -4.89
N LEU A 187 -4.84 -16.82 -4.78
CA LEU A 187 -3.82 -16.21 -3.94
C LEU A 187 -4.23 -16.10 -2.46
N VAL A 188 -5.43 -16.57 -2.10
CA VAL A 188 -6.01 -16.46 -0.74
C VAL A 188 -6.05 -14.98 -0.27
N LEU A 189 -6.44 -14.09 -1.18
CA LEU A 189 -6.50 -12.66 -0.93
C LEU A 189 -7.93 -12.12 -1.05
N TYR A 190 -8.25 -11.09 -0.28
CA TYR A 190 -9.45 -10.30 -0.54
C TYR A 190 -9.29 -9.60 -1.89
N HIS A 191 -10.27 -9.76 -2.77
CA HIS A 191 -10.23 -9.23 -4.14
C HIS A 191 -10.02 -7.70 -4.21
N ARG A 192 -10.50 -6.95 -3.22
CA ARG A 192 -10.28 -5.50 -3.10
C ARG A 192 -10.07 -5.12 -1.65
N ARG A 193 -8.91 -4.61 -1.33
CA ARG A 193 -8.69 -3.94 -0.07
C ARG A 193 -9.17 -2.49 -0.19
N SER A 194 -10.22 -2.16 0.56
CA SER A 194 -10.71 -0.79 0.71
C SER A 194 -10.01 -0.16 1.90
N GLY A 195 -8.90 0.50 1.69
CA GLY A 195 -8.21 1.17 2.80
C GLY A 195 -6.94 1.86 2.36
N GLY A 196 -6.45 2.79 3.19
CA GLY A 196 -5.22 3.52 2.95
C GLY A 196 -4.02 2.86 3.62
N GLN A 197 -2.81 3.28 3.22
CA GLN A 197 -1.54 2.85 3.83
C GLN A 197 -1.45 3.21 5.31
N SER A 198 -2.05 4.34 5.72
CA SER A 198 -2.05 4.80 7.09
C SER A 198 -2.67 3.80 8.07
N GLN A 199 -3.57 2.93 7.58
CA GLN A 199 -4.15 1.86 8.39
C GLN A 199 -3.12 0.78 8.77
N PHE A 200 -2.15 0.51 7.90
CA PHE A 200 -1.11 -0.49 8.17
C PHE A 200 0.08 0.12 8.90
N SER A 201 0.49 1.33 8.54
CA SER A 201 1.62 2.03 9.16
C SER A 201 1.31 2.41 10.61
N SER A 202 0.15 3.02 10.85
CA SER A 202 -0.23 3.47 12.20
C SER A 202 -0.58 2.33 13.16
N LEU A 203 -1.08 1.20 12.63
CA LEU A 203 -1.34 0.01 13.45
C LEU A 203 -0.05 -0.68 13.87
N LEU A 204 0.97 -0.70 13.00
CA LEU A 204 2.29 -1.24 13.33
C LEU A 204 3.06 -0.31 14.26
N GLU A 205 2.97 1.00 14.06
CA GLU A 205 3.60 2.00 14.93
C GLU A 205 2.95 2.03 16.32
N LEU A 206 1.63 1.82 16.41
CA LEU A 206 0.92 1.71 17.70
C LEU A 206 1.05 0.32 18.34
N LYS A 207 1.40 -0.73 17.59
CA LYS A 207 1.62 -2.09 18.13
C LYS A 207 3.00 -2.29 18.77
N ALA A 208 3.97 -1.48 18.43
CA ALA A 208 5.31 -1.51 19.02
C ALA A 208 5.65 -0.12 19.56
N PRO A 209 5.08 0.30 20.68
CA PRO A 209 5.44 1.56 21.29
C PRO A 209 6.81 1.42 21.95
N SER A 210 7.86 1.48 21.15
CA SER A 210 9.25 1.57 21.63
C SER A 210 9.62 2.99 22.07
N GLY A 211 8.73 3.95 21.89
CA GLY A 211 8.91 5.35 22.24
C GLY A 211 8.33 5.72 23.61
N ARG A 212 8.58 6.98 24.02
CA ARG A 212 8.15 7.58 25.30
C ARG A 212 6.65 7.42 25.57
N PHE A 213 5.81 7.46 24.53
CA PHE A 213 4.34 7.36 24.62
C PHE A 213 3.80 5.93 24.51
N GLY A 214 4.67 4.93 24.43
CA GLY A 214 4.28 3.53 24.35
C GLY A 214 3.39 3.07 25.52
N PRO A 215 3.83 3.26 26.76
CA PRO A 215 3.03 2.90 27.94
C PRO A 215 1.67 3.62 27.96
N LEU A 216 1.63 4.91 27.54
CA LEU A 216 0.41 5.68 27.46
C LEU A 216 -0.58 5.10 26.43
N LEU A 217 -0.09 4.69 25.25
CA LEU A 217 -0.94 4.10 24.22
C LEU A 217 -1.45 2.71 24.62
N THR A 218 -0.65 1.93 25.34
CA THR A 218 -1.08 0.67 25.94
C THR A 218 -2.19 0.90 26.96
N TRP A 219 -1.99 1.82 27.89
CA TRP A 219 -3.01 2.23 28.85
C TRP A 219 -4.29 2.73 28.18
N ALA A 220 -4.18 3.60 27.17
CA ALA A 220 -5.32 4.12 26.44
C ALA A 220 -6.12 3.00 25.74
N ARG A 221 -5.44 1.95 25.25
CA ARG A 221 -6.08 0.78 24.62
C ARG A 221 -6.94 -0.02 25.60
N GLU A 222 -6.55 -0.05 26.86
CA GLU A 222 -7.29 -0.74 27.93
C GLU A 222 -8.47 0.09 28.46
N HIS A 223 -8.50 1.41 28.15
CA HIS A 223 -9.50 2.37 28.64
C HIS A 223 -10.28 3.06 27.50
N LEU A 224 -10.47 2.39 26.36
CA LEU A 224 -11.09 2.99 25.18
C LEU A 224 -12.56 3.37 25.36
N ASP A 225 -13.25 2.74 26.28
CA ASP A 225 -14.63 3.07 26.69
C ASP A 225 -14.73 4.42 27.41
N ALA A 226 -13.64 4.90 28.00
CA ALA A 226 -13.57 6.22 28.63
C ALA A 226 -13.48 7.36 27.59
N PRO A 227 -13.75 8.62 27.96
CA PRO A 227 -13.67 9.78 27.07
C PRO A 227 -12.33 9.94 26.38
N LEU A 228 -11.20 9.73 27.09
CA LEU A 228 -9.81 9.89 26.63
C LEU A 228 -9.60 11.23 25.90
N THR A 229 -9.80 12.33 26.61
CA THR A 229 -9.52 13.67 26.11
C THR A 229 -8.01 13.93 26.00
N VAL A 230 -7.60 15.01 25.37
CA VAL A 230 -6.17 15.40 25.32
C VAL A 230 -5.66 15.72 26.72
N GLU A 231 -6.52 16.26 27.57
CA GLU A 231 -6.25 16.57 28.96
C GLU A 231 -5.97 15.30 29.77
N ASP A 232 -6.84 14.28 29.65
CA ASP A 232 -6.67 12.98 30.33
C ASP A 232 -5.35 12.29 29.90
N LEU A 233 -5.05 12.32 28.60
CA LEU A 233 -3.82 11.73 28.07
C LEU A 233 -2.57 12.50 28.53
N ALA A 234 -2.66 13.82 28.64
CA ALA A 234 -1.56 14.66 29.10
C ALA A 234 -1.30 14.45 30.60
N GLU A 235 -2.35 14.35 31.41
CA GLU A 235 -2.26 14.03 32.84
C GLU A 235 -1.61 12.65 33.03
N GLN A 236 -2.07 11.63 32.32
CA GLN A 236 -1.50 10.29 32.36
C GLN A 236 -0.02 10.26 31.93
N ALA A 237 0.40 11.18 31.05
CA ALA A 237 1.78 11.33 30.62
C ALA A 237 2.61 12.22 31.58
N GLY A 238 2.03 12.79 32.63
CA GLY A 238 2.69 13.73 33.54
C GLY A 238 3.10 15.05 32.86
N MET A 239 2.29 15.56 31.92
CA MET A 239 2.62 16.72 31.07
C MET A 239 1.46 17.71 31.00
N SER A 240 1.77 19.00 30.73
CA SER A 240 0.72 19.94 30.33
C SER A 240 0.18 19.58 28.92
N SER A 241 -1.11 19.81 28.65
CA SER A 241 -1.77 19.48 27.38
C SER A 241 -1.05 20.06 26.15
N ARG A 242 -0.51 21.30 26.29
CA ARG A 242 0.26 21.95 25.20
C ARG A 242 1.59 21.24 24.94
N HIS A 243 2.34 20.92 26.00
CA HIS A 243 3.62 20.22 25.87
C HIS A 243 3.41 18.80 25.35
N PHE A 244 2.44 18.08 25.91
CA PHE A 244 2.04 16.75 25.47
C PHE A 244 1.69 16.70 23.98
N THR A 245 0.77 17.55 23.52
CA THR A 245 0.35 17.57 22.11
C THR A 245 1.53 17.78 21.16
N ARG A 246 2.42 18.73 21.47
CA ARG A 246 3.60 19.00 20.65
C ARG A 246 4.58 17.82 20.64
N ALA A 247 4.90 17.26 21.81
CA ALA A 247 5.82 16.14 21.93
C ALA A 247 5.25 14.88 21.27
N PHE A 248 3.95 14.62 21.47
CA PHE A 248 3.24 13.48 20.88
C PHE A 248 3.26 13.54 19.35
N ILE A 249 2.95 14.70 18.74
CA ILE A 249 3.00 14.89 17.29
C ILE A 249 4.43 14.73 16.76
N ALA A 250 5.42 15.27 17.48
CA ALA A 250 6.82 15.17 17.06
C ALA A 250 7.32 13.72 17.04
N GLU A 251 6.87 12.89 17.98
CA GLU A 251 7.28 11.49 18.08
C GLU A 251 6.44 10.57 17.21
N THR A 252 5.10 10.74 17.19
CA THR A 252 4.19 9.81 16.52
C THR A 252 3.75 10.26 15.11
N GLY A 253 4.01 11.51 14.73
CA GLY A 253 3.55 12.09 13.48
C GLY A 253 2.03 12.31 13.40
N SER A 254 1.29 12.09 14.51
CA SER A 254 -0.17 12.17 14.58
C SER A 254 -0.65 12.96 15.78
N THR A 255 -1.83 13.58 15.68
CA THR A 255 -2.44 14.20 16.85
C THR A 255 -2.96 13.15 17.84
N PRO A 256 -2.97 13.42 19.16
CA PRO A 256 -3.50 12.49 20.17
C PRO A 256 -4.90 12.00 19.86
N SER A 257 -5.81 12.89 19.48
CA SER A 257 -7.21 12.53 19.13
C SER A 257 -7.30 11.57 17.93
N LYS A 258 -6.46 11.76 16.89
CA LYS A 258 -6.38 10.84 15.77
C LYS A 258 -5.80 9.48 16.16
N ALA A 259 -4.83 9.45 17.07
CA ALA A 259 -4.27 8.21 17.58
C ALA A 259 -5.32 7.41 18.36
N ILE A 260 -6.10 8.05 19.24
CA ILE A 260 -7.19 7.40 19.96
C ILE A 260 -8.30 6.94 19.02
N GLU A 261 -8.72 7.74 18.03
CA GLU A 261 -9.71 7.30 17.01
C GLU A 261 -9.23 6.03 16.31
N ARG A 262 -7.95 5.94 15.95
CA ARG A 262 -7.37 4.76 15.32
C ARG A 262 -7.37 3.53 16.23
N LEU A 263 -6.99 3.68 17.49
CA LEU A 263 -7.07 2.59 18.47
C LEU A 263 -8.50 2.07 18.62
N ARG A 264 -9.48 2.99 18.73
CA ARG A 264 -10.91 2.63 18.79
C ARG A 264 -11.37 1.86 17.56
N ILE A 265 -11.02 2.32 16.36
CA ILE A 265 -11.36 1.65 15.10
C ILE A 265 -10.75 0.23 15.04
N GLU A 266 -9.50 0.07 15.49
CA GLU A 266 -8.82 -1.23 15.48
C GLU A 266 -9.50 -2.23 16.40
N VAL A 267 -9.73 -1.85 17.65
CA VAL A 267 -10.37 -2.73 18.63
C VAL A 267 -11.81 -3.04 18.21
N ALA A 268 -12.54 -2.05 17.70
CA ALA A 268 -13.88 -2.26 17.17
C ALA A 268 -13.89 -3.24 15.99
N ARG A 269 -12.91 -3.15 15.07
CA ARG A 269 -12.77 -4.09 13.95
C ARG A 269 -12.56 -5.52 14.44
N GLN A 270 -11.64 -5.71 15.38
CA GLN A 270 -11.36 -7.04 15.95
C GLN A 270 -12.64 -7.63 16.59
N ARG A 271 -13.38 -6.86 17.38
CA ARG A 271 -14.65 -7.31 17.98
C ARG A 271 -15.70 -7.62 16.92
N VAL A 272 -15.89 -6.74 15.94
CA VAL A 272 -16.85 -6.92 14.83
C VAL A 272 -16.59 -8.21 14.06
N GLN A 273 -15.33 -8.57 13.82
CA GLN A 273 -14.95 -9.77 13.08
C GLN A 273 -14.99 -11.03 13.93
N ALA A 274 -14.61 -10.95 15.21
CA ALA A 274 -14.47 -12.12 16.10
C ALA A 274 -15.73 -12.47 16.87
N SER A 275 -16.72 -11.56 16.98
CA SER A 275 -17.87 -11.76 17.83
C SER A 275 -19.22 -11.58 17.13
N SER A 276 -20.30 -12.02 17.79
CA SER A 276 -21.69 -11.74 17.40
C SER A 276 -22.31 -10.58 18.15
N GLU A 277 -21.52 -9.82 18.94
CA GLU A 277 -22.00 -8.68 19.71
C GLU A 277 -22.77 -7.68 18.82
N ALA A 278 -23.83 -7.06 19.34
CA ALA A 278 -24.52 -5.99 18.63
C ALA A 278 -23.55 -4.86 18.25
N ILE A 279 -23.73 -4.26 17.09
CA ILE A 279 -22.84 -3.18 16.60
C ILE A 279 -22.86 -1.98 17.57
N GLU A 280 -24.01 -1.70 18.15
CA GLU A 280 -24.23 -0.68 19.17
C GLU A 280 -23.35 -0.94 20.40
N ARG A 281 -23.33 -2.19 20.86
CA ARG A 281 -22.53 -2.61 22.01
C ARG A 281 -21.04 -2.50 21.73
N VAL A 282 -20.61 -2.88 20.52
CA VAL A 282 -19.21 -2.70 20.11
C VAL A 282 -18.83 -1.21 20.09
N ALA A 283 -19.72 -0.33 19.61
CA ALA A 283 -19.49 1.10 19.59
C ALA A 283 -19.31 1.68 21.01
N GLU A 284 -20.15 1.28 21.96
CA GLU A 284 -20.03 1.67 23.37
C GLU A 284 -18.70 1.21 23.96
N LEU A 285 -18.39 -0.07 23.87
CA LEU A 285 -17.20 -0.70 24.47
C LEU A 285 -15.87 -0.18 23.85
N THR A 286 -15.94 0.44 22.70
CA THR A 286 -14.77 1.01 22.02
C THR A 286 -14.78 2.54 22.01
N GLY A 287 -15.64 3.16 22.79
CA GLY A 287 -15.67 4.61 23.04
C GLY A 287 -16.15 5.46 21.86
N PHE A 288 -16.87 4.87 20.89
CA PHE A 288 -17.53 5.64 19.83
C PHE A 288 -18.82 6.33 20.30
N ARG A 289 -19.33 5.96 21.46
CA ARG A 289 -20.58 6.43 22.07
C ARG A 289 -21.86 6.03 21.31
N ASP A 290 -21.82 6.07 19.96
CA ASP A 290 -22.94 5.65 19.11
C ASP A 290 -22.45 4.88 17.88
N ALA A 291 -23.34 4.01 17.35
CA ALA A 291 -23.07 3.15 16.21
C ALA A 291 -22.85 3.93 14.90
N GLU A 292 -23.47 5.10 14.75
CA GLU A 292 -23.35 5.90 13.52
C GLU A 292 -21.97 6.59 13.44
N ARG A 293 -21.42 7.06 14.57
CA ARG A 293 -20.03 7.55 14.60
C ARG A 293 -19.06 6.45 14.26
N MET A 294 -19.23 5.25 14.82
CA MET A 294 -18.43 4.09 14.48
C MET A 294 -18.59 3.73 13.00
N ARG A 295 -19.82 3.71 12.46
CA ARG A 295 -20.07 3.43 11.04
C ARG A 295 -19.34 4.40 10.12
N ARG A 296 -19.41 5.71 10.40
CA ARG A 296 -18.69 6.73 9.64
C ARG A 296 -17.18 6.56 9.72
N ALA A 297 -16.64 6.24 10.90
CA ALA A 297 -15.24 5.95 11.10
C ALA A 297 -14.81 4.71 10.30
N PHE A 298 -15.60 3.64 10.30
CA PHE A 298 -15.36 2.42 9.52
C PHE A 298 -15.37 2.68 8.02
N ILE A 299 -16.33 3.46 7.51
CA ILE A 299 -16.38 3.82 6.08
C ILE A 299 -15.13 4.64 5.70
N ARG A 300 -14.72 5.61 6.54
CA ARG A 300 -13.46 6.35 6.30
C ARG A 300 -12.23 5.46 6.33
N ALA A 301 -12.20 4.52 7.29
CA ALA A 301 -11.03 3.67 7.53
C ALA A 301 -10.95 2.45 6.60
N PHE A 302 -12.09 1.81 6.29
CA PHE A 302 -12.14 0.53 5.59
C PHE A 302 -12.99 0.55 4.31
N GLY A 303 -13.57 1.70 3.95
CA GLY A 303 -14.44 1.86 2.78
C GLY A 303 -15.80 1.15 2.91
N GLN A 304 -16.09 0.50 4.04
CA GLN A 304 -17.32 -0.27 4.24
C GLN A 304 -17.78 -0.23 5.71
N PRO A 305 -19.10 -0.39 5.95
CA PRO A 305 -19.66 -0.37 7.30
C PRO A 305 -19.28 -1.63 8.09
N PRO A 306 -19.35 -1.58 9.45
CA PRO A 306 -19.03 -2.72 10.33
C PRO A 306 -19.76 -4.01 9.98
N GLN A 307 -21.04 -3.94 9.64
CA GLN A 307 -21.86 -5.11 9.30
C GLN A 307 -21.35 -5.84 8.05
N SER A 308 -20.83 -5.12 7.06
CA SER A 308 -20.24 -5.72 5.85
C SER A 308 -18.96 -6.47 6.18
N LEU A 309 -18.11 -5.90 7.02
CA LEU A 309 -16.89 -6.58 7.52
C LEU A 309 -17.23 -7.85 8.31
N ARG A 310 -18.27 -7.81 9.15
CA ARG A 310 -18.74 -9.00 9.88
C ARG A 310 -19.23 -10.11 8.95
N ARG A 311 -20.03 -9.75 7.95
CA ARG A 311 -20.52 -10.74 6.97
C ARG A 311 -19.36 -11.37 6.20
N ALA A 312 -18.40 -10.57 5.74
CA ALA A 312 -17.23 -11.07 5.06
C ALA A 312 -16.40 -12.02 5.93
N ALA A 313 -16.22 -11.72 7.22
CA ALA A 313 -15.49 -12.57 8.16
C ALA A 313 -16.20 -13.90 8.49
N ARG A 314 -17.53 -13.98 8.33
CA ARG A 314 -18.33 -15.19 8.58
C ARG A 314 -18.54 -16.04 7.31
N ALA A 315 -18.25 -15.52 6.15
CA ALA A 315 -18.40 -16.21 4.87
C ALA A 315 -17.14 -17.03 4.50
N VAL A 316 -16.15 -17.07 5.38
CA VAL A 316 -14.93 -17.87 5.34
C VAL A 316 -15.06 -19.02 6.34
#